data_24d8d337b8b7a5489e6e47f1cb804d63
#
_entry.id   24d8d337b8b7a5489e6e47f1cb804d63
#
_cell.length_a   1.000
_cell.length_b   1.000
_cell.length_c   1.000
_cell.angle_alpha   90.00
_cell.angle_beta   90.00
_cell.angle_gamma   90.00
#
_symmetry.space_group_name_H-M   'P 1'
#
loop_
_entity.id
_entity.type
_entity.pdbx_description
1 polymer ?
#
loop_
_entity_poly.entity_id
_entity_poly.type
_entity_poly.pdbx_seq_one_letter_code
_entity_poly.pdbx_strand_id
1 'polypeptide(L)'
;MTGGSGSVLVVGEALVDLVPKDGDGDVRAAQFGGAPANVAVALARLGTPTVFAGGLGGDGFARSVQARLLAAGVGLDLCARSDLPTALAVADPGADGTGYHFHLQDTATFRLPDLSAHAAGFGAVYVGGLAAVVDPAAKAVRATALAAAERSLLVVDPNVRLDRTLDPERGRAALRRLCGLAHVVKASDEDLERLWPEAAPEDTCRSLADGGRLVVLTRGARGSTAWTEGAPPVSVPAVPVEVVNTIGAGDAFVAGLLNAMAARGAFTARPAPQELRAMLAFASEVAASVCAHAGTEPSVPVRG
;
A
#
# COMPACT_ATOMS: atom_id res chain seq x y z
N MET A 1 12.85 -15.80 5.02
CA MET A 1 13.87 -14.84 5.54
C MET A 1 13.41 -14.36 6.89
N THR A 2 14.25 -14.46 7.90
CA THR A 2 13.99 -13.88 9.24
C THR A 2 14.02 -12.36 9.12
N GLY A 3 13.06 -11.68 9.72
CA GLY A 3 13.03 -10.22 9.78
C GLY A 3 14.30 -9.65 10.43
N GLY A 4 14.52 -8.36 10.26
CA GLY A 4 15.61 -7.60 10.87
C GLY A 4 15.24 -6.12 10.92
N SER A 5 15.98 -5.32 11.67
CA SER A 5 15.71 -3.87 11.81
C SER A 5 15.73 -3.08 10.49
N GLY A 6 16.34 -3.62 9.44
CA GLY A 6 16.34 -3.06 8.09
C GLY A 6 15.26 -3.63 7.15
N SER A 7 14.39 -4.53 7.61
CA SER A 7 13.38 -5.20 6.79
C SER A 7 11.97 -4.64 7.00
N VAL A 8 11.10 -4.85 6.00
CA VAL A 8 9.70 -4.43 6.02
C VAL A 8 8.78 -5.64 5.97
N LEU A 9 7.82 -5.71 6.89
CA LEU A 9 6.67 -6.61 6.81
C LEU A 9 5.51 -5.89 6.12
N VAL A 10 5.06 -6.43 5.01
CA VAL A 10 3.89 -5.93 4.28
C VAL A 10 2.72 -6.87 4.50
N VAL A 11 1.66 -6.38 5.13
CA VAL A 11 0.47 -7.17 5.51
C VAL A 11 -0.73 -6.72 4.71
N GLY A 12 -1.36 -7.63 3.99
CA GLY A 12 -2.55 -7.31 3.21
C GLY A 12 -2.87 -8.30 2.11
N GLU A 13 -3.66 -7.83 1.13
CA GLU A 13 -4.12 -8.64 0.02
C GLU A 13 -3.13 -8.71 -1.13
N ALA A 14 -3.14 -9.87 -1.80
CA ALA A 14 -2.67 -10.07 -3.17
C ALA A 14 -3.82 -10.70 -3.96
N LEU A 15 -4.24 -10.06 -5.03
CA LEU A 15 -5.40 -10.45 -5.83
C LEU A 15 -5.10 -10.35 -7.33
N VAL A 16 -6.08 -10.63 -8.16
CA VAL A 16 -5.98 -10.51 -9.62
C VAL A 16 -6.99 -9.49 -10.11
N ASP A 17 -6.49 -8.48 -10.83
CA ASP A 17 -7.31 -7.54 -11.58
C ASP A 17 -7.64 -8.13 -12.95
N LEU A 18 -8.92 -8.22 -13.27
CA LEU A 18 -9.42 -8.58 -14.60
C LEU A 18 -9.78 -7.30 -15.35
N VAL A 19 -8.90 -6.87 -16.24
CA VAL A 19 -9.07 -5.64 -17.01
C VAL A 19 -9.49 -5.93 -18.45
N PRO A 20 -10.31 -5.08 -19.11
CA PRO A 20 -10.64 -5.25 -20.52
C PRO A 20 -9.37 -5.36 -21.37
N LYS A 21 -9.37 -6.29 -22.31
CA LYS A 21 -8.30 -6.37 -23.30
C LYS A 21 -8.67 -5.49 -24.49
N ASP A 22 -7.71 -4.71 -24.97
CA ASP A 22 -7.92 -3.78 -26.09
C ASP A 22 -8.64 -4.43 -27.27
N GLY A 23 -9.72 -3.77 -27.72
CA GLY A 23 -10.50 -4.16 -28.89
C GLY A 23 -11.53 -5.27 -28.71
N ASP A 24 -11.62 -5.92 -27.52
CA ASP A 24 -12.62 -6.94 -27.25
C ASP A 24 -13.26 -6.74 -25.86
N GLY A 25 -14.50 -6.27 -25.84
CA GLY A 25 -15.26 -6.00 -24.60
C GLY A 25 -15.52 -7.22 -23.75
N ASP A 26 -15.48 -8.43 -24.32
CA ASP A 26 -15.76 -9.68 -23.61
C ASP A 26 -14.50 -10.36 -23.07
N VAL A 27 -13.32 -10.03 -23.62
CA VAL A 27 -12.05 -10.59 -23.17
C VAL A 27 -11.45 -9.76 -22.04
N ARG A 28 -11.01 -10.42 -20.98
CA ARG A 28 -10.32 -9.82 -19.84
C ARG A 28 -8.89 -10.35 -19.76
N ALA A 29 -7.94 -9.44 -19.54
CA ALA A 29 -6.58 -9.80 -19.18
C ALA A 29 -6.46 -9.89 -17.67
N ALA A 30 -5.87 -10.95 -17.16
CA ALA A 30 -5.56 -11.11 -15.75
C ALA A 30 -4.24 -10.39 -15.44
N GLN A 31 -4.28 -9.46 -14.50
CA GLN A 31 -3.11 -8.71 -14.03
C GLN A 31 -2.92 -8.93 -12.52
N PHE A 32 -1.68 -8.90 -12.09
CA PHE A 32 -1.33 -8.92 -10.68
C PHE A 32 -1.81 -7.63 -10.02
N GLY A 33 -2.50 -7.76 -8.88
CA GLY A 33 -3.11 -6.67 -8.16
C GLY A 33 -3.03 -6.82 -6.64
N GLY A 34 -3.60 -5.84 -5.96
CA GLY A 34 -3.55 -5.68 -4.51
C GLY A 34 -2.47 -4.68 -4.10
N ALA A 35 -2.89 -3.56 -3.50
CA ALA A 35 -1.97 -2.50 -3.12
C ALA A 35 -0.83 -2.98 -2.20
N PRO A 36 -1.08 -3.78 -1.14
CA PRO A 36 0.01 -4.32 -0.33
C PRO A 36 0.97 -5.20 -1.12
N ALA A 37 0.48 -6.03 -2.04
CA ALA A 37 1.34 -6.88 -2.87
C ALA A 37 2.19 -6.06 -3.84
N ASN A 38 1.65 -4.98 -4.43
CA ASN A 38 2.40 -4.04 -5.25
C ASN A 38 3.50 -3.35 -4.43
N VAL A 39 3.20 -2.88 -3.21
CA VAL A 39 4.19 -2.29 -2.29
C VAL A 39 5.31 -3.29 -1.99
N ALA A 40 4.98 -4.56 -1.71
CA ALA A 40 5.98 -5.59 -1.41
C ALA A 40 6.92 -5.85 -2.60
N VAL A 41 6.37 -5.97 -3.81
CA VAL A 41 7.16 -6.14 -5.05
C VAL A 41 8.06 -4.93 -5.29
N ALA A 42 7.51 -3.71 -5.15
CA ALA A 42 8.27 -2.49 -5.37
C ALA A 42 9.43 -2.33 -4.35
N LEU A 43 9.17 -2.58 -3.06
CA LEU A 43 10.20 -2.54 -2.01
C LEU A 43 11.34 -3.53 -2.28
N ALA A 44 11.01 -4.78 -2.60
CA ALA A 44 12.00 -5.80 -2.87
C ALA A 44 12.86 -5.46 -4.10
N ARG A 45 12.25 -4.92 -5.17
CA ARG A 45 12.97 -4.44 -6.37
C ARG A 45 13.86 -3.23 -6.11
N LEU A 46 13.51 -2.40 -5.14
CA LEU A 46 14.37 -1.30 -4.68
C LEU A 46 15.48 -1.76 -3.73
N GLY A 47 15.59 -3.06 -3.44
CA GLY A 47 16.61 -3.65 -2.60
C GLY A 47 16.31 -3.67 -1.09
N THR A 48 15.11 -3.28 -0.66
CA THR A 48 14.69 -3.40 0.74
C THR A 48 14.30 -4.86 1.04
N PRO A 49 14.88 -5.53 2.04
CA PRO A 49 14.44 -6.85 2.46
C PRO A 49 12.97 -6.82 2.87
N THR A 50 12.14 -7.60 2.19
CA THR A 50 10.68 -7.52 2.31
C THR A 50 10.06 -8.90 2.51
N VAL A 51 9.17 -8.99 3.49
CA VAL A 51 8.30 -10.15 3.70
C VAL A 51 6.86 -9.71 3.47
N PHE A 52 6.16 -10.44 2.62
CA PHE A 52 4.72 -10.27 2.42
C PHE A 52 3.96 -11.29 3.26
N ALA A 53 2.90 -10.86 3.89
CA ALA A 53 1.99 -11.69 4.65
C ALA A 53 0.54 -11.42 4.23
N GLY A 54 -0.02 -12.38 3.52
CA GLY A 54 -1.39 -12.40 3.00
C GLY A 54 -1.91 -13.81 2.94
N GLY A 55 -3.12 -13.96 2.43
CA GLY A 55 -3.70 -15.27 2.12
C GLY A 55 -3.40 -15.66 0.67
N LEU A 56 -2.93 -16.88 0.46
CA LEU A 56 -2.62 -17.46 -0.86
C LEU A 56 -3.43 -18.73 -1.09
N GLY A 57 -4.14 -18.77 -2.21
CA GLY A 57 -4.98 -19.90 -2.63
C GLY A 57 -4.21 -21.05 -3.27
N GLY A 58 -4.97 -22.05 -3.74
CA GLY A 58 -4.43 -23.21 -4.47
C GLY A 58 -4.66 -23.16 -5.99
N ASP A 59 -5.31 -22.11 -6.52
CA ASP A 59 -5.69 -22.00 -7.92
C ASP A 59 -4.56 -21.49 -8.84
N GLY A 60 -4.86 -21.33 -10.13
CA GLY A 60 -3.91 -20.84 -11.13
C GLY A 60 -3.49 -19.40 -10.89
N PHE A 61 -4.39 -18.56 -10.41
CA PHE A 61 -4.12 -17.17 -10.08
C PHE A 61 -3.19 -17.06 -8.89
N ALA A 62 -3.42 -17.84 -7.82
CA ALA A 62 -2.53 -17.89 -6.65
C ALA A 62 -1.09 -18.30 -7.05
N ARG A 63 -0.93 -19.28 -7.97
CA ARG A 63 0.39 -19.66 -8.46
C ARG A 63 1.08 -18.51 -9.20
N SER A 64 0.36 -17.75 -10.03
CA SER A 64 0.89 -16.59 -10.75
C SER A 64 1.28 -15.45 -9.79
N VAL A 65 0.43 -15.14 -8.80
CA VAL A 65 0.70 -14.16 -7.75
C VAL A 65 1.95 -14.54 -6.96
N GLN A 66 2.04 -15.79 -6.51
CA GLN A 66 3.18 -16.31 -5.77
C GLN A 66 4.47 -16.24 -6.59
N ALA A 67 4.42 -16.67 -7.85
CA ALA A 67 5.59 -16.64 -8.73
C ALA A 67 6.12 -15.21 -8.90
N ARG A 68 5.24 -14.22 -9.04
CA ARG A 68 5.62 -12.82 -9.19
C ARG A 68 6.26 -12.25 -7.92
N LEU A 69 5.69 -12.50 -6.75
CA LEU A 69 6.26 -12.10 -5.46
C LEU A 69 7.66 -12.71 -5.25
N LEU A 70 7.81 -14.01 -5.49
CA LEU A 70 9.10 -14.71 -5.39
C LEU A 70 10.13 -14.21 -6.39
N ALA A 71 9.74 -13.96 -7.65
CA ALA A 71 10.63 -13.40 -8.68
C ALA A 71 11.15 -12.00 -8.33
N ALA A 72 10.39 -11.22 -7.55
CA ALA A 72 10.85 -9.94 -7.02
C ALA A 72 11.75 -10.08 -5.78
N GLY A 73 11.91 -11.27 -5.21
CA GLY A 73 12.70 -11.51 -4.00
C GLY A 73 11.92 -11.32 -2.68
N VAL A 74 10.59 -11.30 -2.74
CA VAL A 74 9.73 -11.15 -1.55
C VAL A 74 9.66 -12.48 -0.78
N GLY A 75 9.91 -12.45 0.53
CA GLY A 75 9.70 -13.60 1.42
C GLY A 75 8.20 -13.88 1.63
N LEU A 76 7.79 -15.16 1.61
CA LEU A 76 6.39 -15.58 1.74
C LEU A 76 6.14 -16.51 2.94
N ASP A 77 7.09 -16.61 3.84
CA ASP A 77 7.06 -17.56 4.97
C ASP A 77 5.93 -17.27 5.97
N LEU A 78 5.40 -16.05 5.98
CA LEU A 78 4.30 -15.61 6.84
C LEU A 78 2.93 -15.60 6.11
N CYS A 79 2.84 -16.09 4.88
CA CYS A 79 1.57 -16.22 4.18
C CYS A 79 0.75 -17.41 4.69
N ALA A 80 -0.56 -17.19 4.91
CA ALA A 80 -1.49 -18.30 5.10
C ALA A 80 -1.75 -19.03 3.78
N ARG A 81 -1.97 -20.33 3.85
CA ARG A 81 -2.31 -21.19 2.70
C ARG A 81 -3.72 -21.75 2.88
N SER A 82 -4.48 -21.80 1.76
CA SER A 82 -5.85 -22.29 1.74
C SER A 82 -6.19 -22.84 0.37
N ASP A 83 -7.13 -23.78 0.31
CA ASP A 83 -7.67 -24.30 -0.96
C ASP A 83 -8.76 -23.41 -1.57
N LEU A 84 -9.11 -22.31 -0.89
CA LEU A 84 -10.05 -21.31 -1.40
C LEU A 84 -9.46 -20.58 -2.63
N PRO A 85 -10.32 -20.04 -3.52
CA PRO A 85 -9.88 -19.29 -4.69
C PRO A 85 -9.23 -17.96 -4.33
N THR A 86 -8.46 -17.43 -5.27
CA THR A 86 -7.92 -16.07 -5.23
C THR A 86 -9.03 -15.04 -5.42
N ALA A 87 -9.00 -13.92 -4.68
CA ALA A 87 -9.92 -12.82 -4.89
C ALA A 87 -9.68 -12.13 -6.24
N LEU A 88 -10.75 -11.64 -6.85
CA LEU A 88 -10.72 -10.94 -8.13
C LEU A 88 -11.30 -9.53 -8.00
N ALA A 89 -10.67 -8.58 -8.69
CA ALA A 89 -11.21 -7.26 -8.96
C ALA A 89 -11.48 -7.17 -10.47
N VAL A 90 -12.73 -7.03 -10.85
CA VAL A 90 -13.14 -6.97 -12.25
C VAL A 90 -13.37 -5.52 -12.62
N ALA A 91 -12.56 -4.98 -13.52
CA ALA A 91 -12.75 -3.64 -14.05
C ALA A 91 -14.00 -3.63 -14.95
N ASP A 92 -14.92 -2.74 -14.63
CA ASP A 92 -16.13 -2.47 -15.39
C ASP A 92 -16.12 -1.00 -15.85
N PRO A 93 -15.66 -0.71 -17.06
CA PRO A 93 -15.68 0.63 -17.63
C PRO A 93 -17.11 1.01 -17.99
N GLY A 94 -17.91 1.39 -16.99
CA GLY A 94 -19.25 1.93 -17.18
C GLY A 94 -19.25 3.32 -17.77
N ALA A 95 -20.46 3.87 -18.02
CA ALA A 95 -20.66 5.22 -18.60
C ALA A 95 -20.03 6.36 -17.76
N ASP A 96 -19.77 6.12 -16.49
CA ASP A 96 -19.26 7.10 -15.52
C ASP A 96 -17.77 6.94 -15.17
N GLY A 97 -17.01 6.16 -15.93
CA GLY A 97 -15.58 5.91 -15.68
C GLY A 97 -15.27 4.46 -15.29
N THR A 98 -14.03 4.22 -14.84
CA THR A 98 -13.57 2.88 -14.46
C THR A 98 -14.13 2.48 -13.11
N GLY A 99 -15.21 1.70 -13.09
CA GLY A 99 -15.71 0.99 -11.91
C GLY A 99 -14.97 -0.31 -11.69
N TYR A 100 -15.03 -0.84 -10.46
CA TYR A 100 -14.58 -2.19 -10.14
C TYR A 100 -15.69 -2.96 -9.42
N HIS A 101 -15.84 -4.24 -9.79
CA HIS A 101 -16.62 -5.21 -9.04
C HIS A 101 -15.68 -6.21 -8.37
N PHE A 102 -15.79 -6.34 -7.06
CA PHE A 102 -14.89 -7.19 -6.30
C PHE A 102 -15.56 -8.52 -5.94
N HIS A 103 -14.84 -9.62 -6.16
CA HIS A 103 -15.20 -10.97 -5.71
C HIS A 103 -14.28 -11.34 -4.54
N LEU A 104 -14.66 -10.94 -3.32
CA LEU A 104 -13.83 -10.99 -2.12
C LEU A 104 -14.20 -12.12 -1.16
N GLN A 105 -15.50 -12.49 -1.13
CA GLN A 105 -16.02 -13.42 -0.13
C GLN A 105 -15.55 -14.85 -0.42
N ASP A 106 -15.32 -15.60 0.66
CA ASP A 106 -14.86 -17.00 0.60
C ASP A 106 -13.62 -17.21 -0.27
N THR A 107 -12.71 -16.25 -0.25
CA THR A 107 -11.43 -16.32 -0.95
C THR A 107 -10.26 -16.51 0.03
N ALA A 108 -9.19 -17.14 -0.44
CA ALA A 108 -7.95 -17.31 0.31
C ALA A 108 -7.30 -15.96 0.65
N THR A 109 -7.41 -14.99 -0.24
CA THR A 109 -6.78 -13.66 -0.17
C THR A 109 -7.01 -12.97 1.18
N PHE A 110 -8.19 -13.15 1.78
CA PHE A 110 -8.55 -12.51 3.06
C PHE A 110 -8.47 -13.45 4.27
N ARG A 111 -7.79 -14.60 4.14
CA ARG A 111 -7.50 -15.54 5.24
C ARG A 111 -6.10 -15.29 5.80
N LEU A 112 -5.88 -14.09 6.37
CA LEU A 112 -4.60 -13.72 6.97
C LEU A 112 -4.46 -14.26 8.40
N PRO A 113 -3.24 -14.67 8.82
CA PRO A 113 -2.96 -14.97 10.22
C PRO A 113 -2.81 -13.67 11.03
N ASP A 114 -2.98 -13.76 12.33
CA ASP A 114 -2.55 -12.71 13.26
C ASP A 114 -1.00 -12.71 13.35
N LEU A 115 -0.39 -11.60 13.02
CA LEU A 115 1.07 -11.44 12.98
C LEU A 115 1.60 -10.57 14.12
N SER A 116 0.81 -10.33 15.16
CA SER A 116 1.19 -9.52 16.32
C SER A 116 2.51 -9.95 16.95
N ALA A 117 2.75 -11.27 17.02
CA ALA A 117 3.98 -11.83 17.57
C ALA A 117 5.22 -11.59 16.67
N HIS A 118 5.03 -11.29 15.38
CA HIS A 118 6.09 -11.11 14.41
C HIS A 118 6.47 -9.63 14.22
N ALA A 119 5.59 -8.69 14.58
CA ALA A 119 5.77 -7.27 14.32
C ALA A 119 7.12 -6.73 14.80
N ALA A 120 7.56 -7.09 16.00
CA ALA A 120 8.85 -6.64 16.57
C ALA A 120 10.09 -7.15 15.81
N GLY A 121 9.94 -8.12 14.93
CA GLY A 121 11.04 -8.65 14.10
C GLY A 121 11.37 -7.81 12.88
N PHE A 122 10.63 -6.72 12.62
CA PHE A 122 10.78 -5.87 11.44
C PHE A 122 10.99 -4.40 11.84
N GLY A 123 11.78 -3.68 11.03
CA GLY A 123 11.98 -2.25 11.23
C GLY A 123 10.72 -1.44 10.93
N ALA A 124 9.93 -1.87 9.94
CA ALA A 124 8.63 -1.29 9.62
C ALA A 124 7.58 -2.36 9.30
N VAL A 125 6.33 -2.05 9.60
CA VAL A 125 5.15 -2.84 9.22
C VAL A 125 4.22 -1.94 8.41
N TYR A 126 3.91 -2.36 7.19
CA TYR A 126 2.95 -1.70 6.31
C TYR A 126 1.61 -2.42 6.36
N VAL A 127 0.54 -1.67 6.48
CA VAL A 127 -0.85 -2.13 6.38
C VAL A 127 -1.70 -1.17 5.57
N GLY A 128 -2.71 -1.68 4.86
CA GLY A 128 -3.66 -0.86 4.10
C GLY A 128 -4.53 -1.68 3.17
N GLY A 129 -5.24 -0.99 2.29
CA GLY A 129 -6.05 -1.60 1.25
C GLY A 129 -7.28 -2.35 1.74
N LEU A 130 -7.74 -3.29 0.92
CA LEU A 130 -8.97 -4.08 1.18
C LEU A 130 -8.85 -5.00 2.39
N ALA A 131 -7.66 -5.53 2.66
CA ALA A 131 -7.45 -6.41 3.82
C ALA A 131 -7.70 -5.69 5.16
N ALA A 132 -7.62 -4.37 5.19
CA ALA A 132 -7.92 -3.57 6.38
C ALA A 132 -9.43 -3.47 6.69
N VAL A 133 -10.30 -3.80 5.73
CA VAL A 133 -11.77 -3.63 5.84
C VAL A 133 -12.57 -4.91 5.59
N VAL A 134 -11.96 -5.91 4.94
CA VAL A 134 -12.61 -7.20 4.62
C VAL A 134 -12.35 -8.23 5.71
N ASP A 135 -13.40 -8.74 6.36
CA ASP A 135 -13.27 -9.85 7.33
C ASP A 135 -13.03 -11.19 6.61
N PRO A 136 -12.24 -12.11 7.21
CA PRO A 136 -11.61 -12.03 8.53
C PRO A 136 -10.26 -11.28 8.57
N ALA A 137 -9.70 -10.88 7.42
CA ALA A 137 -8.41 -10.20 7.34
C ALA A 137 -8.36 -8.92 8.18
N ALA A 138 -9.43 -8.12 8.19
CA ALA A 138 -9.49 -6.87 8.94
C ALA A 138 -9.17 -7.02 10.44
N LYS A 139 -9.56 -8.16 11.05
CA LYS A 139 -9.23 -8.46 12.45
C LYS A 139 -7.74 -8.72 12.64
N ALA A 140 -7.14 -9.52 11.76
CA ALA A 140 -5.71 -9.84 11.79
C ALA A 140 -4.85 -8.59 11.52
N VAL A 141 -5.21 -7.79 10.52
CA VAL A 141 -4.56 -6.50 10.21
C VAL A 141 -4.59 -5.57 11.42
N ARG A 142 -5.75 -5.42 12.07
CA ARG A 142 -5.88 -4.57 13.26
C ARG A 142 -5.02 -5.07 14.43
N ALA A 143 -5.01 -6.37 14.70
CA ALA A 143 -4.19 -6.93 15.77
C ALA A 143 -2.70 -6.72 15.49
N THR A 144 -2.26 -6.99 14.27
CA THR A 144 -0.88 -6.75 13.82
C THR A 144 -0.50 -5.26 13.91
N ALA A 145 -1.39 -4.35 13.48
CA ALA A 145 -1.16 -2.92 13.55
C ALA A 145 -1.00 -2.40 14.99
N LEU A 146 -1.82 -2.90 15.92
CA LEU A 146 -1.68 -2.57 17.35
C LEU A 146 -0.31 -2.98 17.90
N ALA A 147 0.15 -4.20 17.60
CA ALA A 147 1.46 -4.68 18.04
C ALA A 147 2.61 -3.91 17.36
N ALA A 148 2.46 -3.57 16.08
CA ALA A 148 3.44 -2.80 15.32
C ALA A 148 3.58 -1.36 15.84
N ALA A 149 2.47 -0.73 16.25
CA ALA A 149 2.49 0.63 16.81
C ALA A 149 3.32 0.75 18.10
N GLU A 150 3.56 -0.37 18.80
CA GLU A 150 4.37 -0.39 20.01
C GLU A 150 5.83 -0.80 19.78
N ARG A 151 6.13 -1.50 18.68
CA ARG A 151 7.38 -2.29 18.55
C ARG A 151 8.18 -2.04 17.28
N SER A 152 7.57 -1.40 16.28
CA SER A 152 8.17 -1.11 14.98
C SER A 152 7.56 0.16 14.38
N LEU A 153 8.06 0.64 13.24
CA LEU A 153 7.41 1.74 12.54
C LEU A 153 6.13 1.24 11.84
N LEU A 154 4.96 1.62 12.33
CA LEU A 154 3.70 1.32 11.65
C LEU A 154 3.44 2.34 10.55
N VAL A 155 3.31 1.87 9.32
CA VAL A 155 2.97 2.66 8.12
C VAL A 155 1.60 2.25 7.62
N VAL A 156 0.72 3.20 7.46
CA VAL A 156 -0.65 3.00 6.96
C VAL A 156 -0.87 3.77 5.67
N ASP A 157 -1.29 3.05 4.64
CA ASP A 157 -1.90 3.63 3.43
C ASP A 157 -3.36 3.17 3.38
N PRO A 158 -4.34 4.02 3.66
CA PRO A 158 -5.74 3.60 3.70
C PRO A 158 -6.21 3.05 2.36
N ASN A 159 -5.70 3.55 1.25
CA ASN A 159 -5.96 3.09 -0.11
C ASN A 159 -7.44 2.70 -0.30
N VAL A 160 -8.31 3.69 -0.10
CA VAL A 160 -9.77 3.51 0.03
C VAL A 160 -10.36 2.97 -1.27
N ARG A 161 -11.03 1.84 -1.19
CA ARG A 161 -11.78 1.26 -2.31
C ARG A 161 -13.27 1.24 -1.96
N LEU A 162 -14.08 1.76 -2.87
CA LEU A 162 -15.53 1.70 -2.76
C LEU A 162 -16.00 0.41 -3.43
N ASP A 163 -16.79 -0.36 -2.72
CA ASP A 163 -17.46 -1.55 -3.24
C ASP A 163 -18.83 -1.68 -2.60
N ARG A 164 -19.82 -2.09 -3.39
CA ARG A 164 -21.21 -2.24 -2.94
C ARG A 164 -21.40 -3.39 -1.94
N THR A 165 -20.45 -4.32 -1.88
CA THR A 165 -20.48 -5.46 -0.96
C THR A 165 -19.88 -5.15 0.40
N LEU A 166 -19.21 -3.98 0.53
CA LEU A 166 -18.59 -3.52 1.77
C LEU A 166 -19.50 -2.48 2.45
N ASP A 167 -19.57 -2.55 3.78
CA ASP A 167 -20.19 -1.50 4.59
C ASP A 167 -19.28 -0.26 4.62
N PRO A 168 -19.68 0.85 3.98
CA PRO A 168 -18.80 2.02 3.83
C PRO A 168 -18.50 2.69 5.18
N GLU A 169 -19.48 2.72 6.11
CA GLU A 169 -19.28 3.35 7.43
C GLU A 169 -18.33 2.53 8.31
N ARG A 170 -18.51 1.21 8.30
CA ARG A 170 -17.63 0.30 9.02
C ARG A 170 -16.21 0.35 8.46
N GLY A 171 -16.06 0.37 7.13
CA GLY A 171 -14.78 0.51 6.45
C GLY A 171 -14.09 1.82 6.77
N ARG A 172 -14.81 2.95 6.68
CA ARG A 172 -14.33 4.27 7.05
C ARG A 172 -13.84 4.31 8.49
N ALA A 173 -14.63 3.81 9.43
CA ALA A 173 -14.27 3.77 10.85
C ALA A 173 -13.05 2.90 11.13
N ALA A 174 -12.87 1.79 10.41
CA ALA A 174 -11.71 0.92 10.54
C ALA A 174 -10.43 1.61 10.04
N LEU A 175 -10.47 2.22 8.85
CA LEU A 175 -9.34 2.93 8.26
C LEU A 175 -8.94 4.18 9.06
N ARG A 176 -9.91 4.99 9.53
CA ARG A 176 -9.64 6.13 10.44
C ARG A 176 -8.91 5.66 11.71
N ARG A 177 -9.32 4.53 12.30
CA ARG A 177 -8.64 3.96 13.47
C ARG A 177 -7.21 3.53 13.16
N LEU A 178 -6.97 2.91 12.03
CA LEU A 178 -5.61 2.53 11.61
C LEU A 178 -4.72 3.75 11.39
N CYS A 179 -5.22 4.81 10.72
CA CYS A 179 -4.51 6.08 10.59
C CYS A 179 -4.19 6.69 11.97
N GLY A 180 -5.11 6.55 12.95
CA GLY A 180 -4.92 7.00 14.32
C GLY A 180 -3.85 6.23 15.10
N LEU A 181 -3.54 4.98 14.73
CA LEU A 181 -2.48 4.16 15.33
C LEU A 181 -1.12 4.35 14.65
N ALA A 182 -1.11 4.80 13.40
CA ALA A 182 0.09 4.85 12.57
C ALA A 182 1.15 5.83 13.09
N HIS A 183 2.42 5.51 12.82
CA HIS A 183 3.53 6.46 12.90
C HIS A 183 3.66 7.27 11.60
N VAL A 184 3.40 6.61 10.48
CA VAL A 184 3.39 7.23 9.15
C VAL A 184 2.06 6.94 8.49
N VAL A 185 1.38 7.98 8.03
CA VAL A 185 0.19 7.87 7.17
C VAL A 185 0.55 8.44 5.82
N LYS A 186 0.40 7.64 4.76
CA LYS A 186 0.39 8.16 3.39
C LYS A 186 -1.03 8.00 2.84
N ALA A 187 -1.58 9.05 2.29
CA ALA A 187 -2.90 9.01 1.67
C ALA A 187 -2.93 9.90 0.42
N SER A 188 -3.84 9.60 -0.51
CA SER A 188 -4.20 10.53 -1.58
C SER A 188 -5.23 11.55 -1.09
N ASP A 189 -5.41 12.64 -1.84
CA ASP A 189 -6.51 13.58 -1.61
C ASP A 189 -7.87 12.88 -1.65
N GLU A 190 -8.08 12.01 -2.64
CA GLU A 190 -9.31 11.20 -2.75
C GLU A 190 -9.54 10.29 -1.54
N ASP A 191 -8.48 9.68 -0.98
CA ASP A 191 -8.60 8.86 0.23
C ASP A 191 -9.07 9.71 1.42
N LEU A 192 -8.48 10.89 1.60
CA LEU A 192 -8.82 11.77 2.71
C LEU A 192 -10.23 12.35 2.58
N GLU A 193 -10.64 12.76 1.37
CA GLU A 193 -12.00 13.22 1.09
C GLU A 193 -13.06 12.15 1.41
N ARG A 194 -12.75 10.88 1.11
CA ARG A 194 -13.64 9.76 1.44
C ARG A 194 -13.65 9.42 2.93
N LEU A 195 -12.51 9.50 3.58
CA LEU A 195 -12.39 9.19 5.00
C LEU A 195 -12.90 10.33 5.89
N TRP A 196 -12.58 11.58 5.58
CA TRP A 196 -12.95 12.79 6.33
C TRP A 196 -13.65 13.82 5.43
N PRO A 197 -14.87 13.52 4.93
CA PRO A 197 -15.59 14.42 4.00
C PRO A 197 -15.96 15.76 4.63
N GLU A 198 -15.86 15.87 5.96
CA GLU A 198 -16.12 17.08 6.73
C GLU A 198 -14.95 18.07 6.79
N ALA A 199 -13.76 17.69 6.31
CA ALA A 199 -12.55 18.51 6.39
C ALA A 199 -11.78 18.51 5.07
N ALA A 200 -11.06 19.60 4.79
CA ALA A 200 -10.13 19.61 3.66
C ALA A 200 -8.97 18.63 3.90
N PRO A 201 -8.43 17.99 2.84
CA PRO A 201 -7.33 17.02 2.97
C PRO A 201 -6.12 17.57 3.74
N GLU A 202 -5.74 18.83 3.50
CA GLU A 202 -4.61 19.48 4.18
C GLU A 202 -4.87 19.69 5.67
N ASP A 203 -6.11 20.02 6.06
CA ASP A 203 -6.49 20.19 7.47
C ASP A 203 -6.51 18.86 8.20
N THR A 204 -6.98 17.81 7.53
CA THR A 204 -6.90 16.44 8.02
C THR A 204 -5.44 16.01 8.22
N CYS A 205 -4.56 16.29 7.24
CA CYS A 205 -3.12 15.99 7.36
C CYS A 205 -2.50 16.69 8.56
N ARG A 206 -2.80 17.98 8.75
CA ARG A 206 -2.30 18.77 9.88
C ARG A 206 -2.79 18.19 11.22
N SER A 207 -4.08 17.91 11.33
CA SER A 207 -4.66 17.31 12.53
C SER A 207 -4.07 15.95 12.88
N LEU A 208 -3.83 15.09 11.89
CA LEU A 208 -3.15 13.81 12.10
C LEU A 208 -1.69 14.01 12.52
N ALA A 209 -0.97 14.98 11.93
CA ALA A 209 0.42 15.28 12.25
C ALA A 209 0.60 15.85 13.66
N ASP A 210 -0.32 16.67 14.13
CA ASP A 210 -0.35 17.20 15.51
C ASP A 210 -0.46 16.09 16.57
N GLY A 211 -0.86 14.88 16.17
CA GLY A 211 -0.80 13.68 16.98
C GLY A 211 0.55 12.94 16.95
N GLY A 212 1.64 13.58 16.51
CA GLY A 212 2.99 13.03 16.50
C GLY A 212 3.33 12.13 15.29
N ARG A 213 2.56 12.19 14.21
CA ARG A 213 2.72 11.36 13.00
C ARG A 213 3.45 12.10 11.89
N LEU A 214 4.14 11.34 11.04
CA LEU A 214 4.48 11.80 9.70
C LEU A 214 3.27 11.51 8.79
N VAL A 215 2.69 12.56 8.20
CA VAL A 215 1.56 12.44 7.28
C VAL A 215 1.97 12.92 5.89
N VAL A 216 1.79 12.08 4.88
CA VAL A 216 2.16 12.37 3.49
C VAL A 216 0.91 12.33 2.62
N LEU A 217 0.57 13.47 2.03
CA LEU A 217 -0.49 13.63 1.05
C LEU A 217 0.08 13.57 -0.36
N THR A 218 -0.42 12.67 -1.19
CA THR A 218 -0.11 12.58 -2.62
C THR A 218 -1.26 13.12 -3.45
N ARG A 219 -0.96 13.90 -4.50
CA ARG A 219 -1.95 14.60 -5.35
C ARG A 219 -1.67 14.42 -6.84
N GLY A 220 -1.23 13.23 -7.24
CA GLY A 220 -0.89 12.91 -8.61
C GLY A 220 0.09 13.92 -9.22
N ALA A 221 -0.26 14.54 -10.35
CA ALA A 221 0.57 15.53 -11.04
C ALA A 221 0.86 16.79 -10.21
N ARG A 222 0.13 17.05 -9.12
CA ARG A 222 0.38 18.16 -8.20
C ARG A 222 1.47 17.86 -7.15
N GLY A 223 2.06 16.65 -7.20
CA GLY A 223 3.15 16.25 -6.30
C GLY A 223 2.68 15.79 -4.93
N SER A 224 3.54 15.93 -3.95
CA SER A 224 3.29 15.49 -2.57
C SER A 224 3.66 16.54 -1.54
N THR A 225 2.99 16.49 -0.39
CA THR A 225 3.29 17.35 0.77
C THR A 225 3.28 16.49 2.01
N ALA A 226 4.23 16.71 2.91
CA ALA A 226 4.31 16.01 4.18
C ALA A 226 4.26 16.98 5.35
N TRP A 227 3.59 16.55 6.42
CA TRP A 227 3.46 17.25 7.69
C TRP A 227 4.06 16.43 8.82
N THR A 228 4.74 17.10 9.72
CA THR A 228 5.21 16.57 11.00
C THR A 228 4.87 17.56 12.09
N GLU A 229 4.67 17.08 13.32
CA GLU A 229 4.34 17.90 14.48
C GLU A 229 5.33 19.06 14.67
N GLY A 230 4.80 20.26 14.83
CA GLY A 230 5.59 21.45 15.18
C GLY A 230 6.51 22.00 14.08
N ALA A 231 6.45 21.46 12.85
CA ALA A 231 7.27 21.92 11.73
C ALA A 231 6.43 22.39 10.53
N PRO A 232 6.95 23.32 9.72
CA PRO A 232 6.33 23.70 8.46
C PRO A 232 6.23 22.50 7.52
N PRO A 233 5.18 22.38 6.70
CA PRO A 233 5.03 21.31 5.74
C PRO A 233 6.13 21.34 4.67
N VAL A 234 6.55 20.16 4.23
CA VAL A 234 7.55 19.97 3.17
C VAL A 234 6.84 19.50 1.91
N SER A 235 6.92 20.30 0.85
CA SER A 235 6.32 19.97 -0.45
C SER A 235 7.38 19.64 -1.49
N VAL A 236 7.06 18.68 -2.37
CA VAL A 236 7.87 18.27 -3.51
C VAL A 236 6.96 18.18 -4.75
N PRO A 237 7.35 18.75 -5.90
CA PRO A 237 6.60 18.63 -7.13
C PRO A 237 6.60 17.18 -7.64
N ALA A 238 5.63 16.84 -8.48
CA ALA A 238 5.67 15.59 -9.22
C ALA A 238 6.83 15.59 -10.22
N VAL A 239 7.38 14.41 -10.48
CA VAL A 239 8.36 14.24 -11.56
C VAL A 239 7.60 14.20 -12.89
N PRO A 240 7.91 15.08 -13.84
CA PRO A 240 7.28 15.05 -15.15
C PRO A 240 7.59 13.74 -15.89
N VAL A 241 6.56 13.09 -16.42
CA VAL A 241 6.66 11.83 -17.16
C VAL A 241 5.53 11.73 -18.17
N GLU A 242 5.79 11.07 -19.31
CA GLU A 242 4.72 10.67 -20.23
C GLU A 242 3.94 9.52 -19.57
N VAL A 243 2.66 9.78 -19.28
CA VAL A 243 1.83 8.84 -18.49
C VAL A 243 1.26 7.78 -19.42
N VAL A 244 1.68 6.54 -19.23
CA VAL A 244 1.11 5.34 -19.88
C VAL A 244 0.04 4.70 -18.99
N ASN A 245 0.28 4.64 -17.67
CA ASN A 245 -0.62 4.02 -16.70
C ASN A 245 -0.39 4.67 -15.31
N THR A 246 -1.44 4.83 -14.52
CA THR A 246 -1.34 5.37 -13.15
C THR A 246 -1.55 4.32 -12.05
N ILE A 247 -1.90 3.07 -12.44
CA ILE A 247 -2.14 1.98 -11.49
C ILE A 247 -0.82 1.64 -10.76
N GLY A 248 -0.87 1.56 -9.44
CA GLY A 248 0.30 1.24 -8.62
C GLY A 248 1.25 2.41 -8.35
N ALA A 249 1.02 3.62 -8.91
CA ALA A 249 1.87 4.78 -8.64
C ALA A 249 1.87 5.16 -7.13
N GLY A 250 0.72 5.10 -6.47
CA GLY A 250 0.60 5.30 -5.02
C GLY A 250 1.37 4.26 -4.22
N ASP A 251 1.29 2.99 -4.64
CA ASP A 251 1.98 1.86 -4.01
C ASP A 251 3.51 2.00 -4.18
N ALA A 252 3.95 2.39 -5.37
CA ALA A 252 5.36 2.67 -5.68
C ALA A 252 5.89 3.87 -4.89
N PHE A 253 5.08 4.91 -4.69
CA PHE A 253 5.46 6.05 -3.83
C PHE A 253 5.73 5.60 -2.39
N VAL A 254 4.84 4.80 -1.80
CA VAL A 254 5.05 4.26 -0.44
C VAL A 254 6.31 3.40 -0.38
N ALA A 255 6.51 2.54 -1.38
CA ALA A 255 7.71 1.71 -1.44
C ALA A 255 8.98 2.56 -1.53
N GLY A 256 8.99 3.61 -2.35
CA GLY A 256 10.09 4.58 -2.42
C GLY A 256 10.36 5.29 -1.10
N LEU A 257 9.30 5.72 -0.40
CA LEU A 257 9.42 6.36 0.91
C LEU A 257 10.03 5.42 1.95
N LEU A 258 9.52 4.19 2.04
CA LEU A 258 10.05 3.17 2.96
C LEU A 258 11.48 2.75 2.62
N ASN A 259 11.80 2.59 1.33
CA ASN A 259 13.18 2.31 0.89
C ASN A 259 14.14 3.44 1.28
N ALA A 260 13.74 4.70 1.09
CA ALA A 260 14.55 5.85 1.49
C ALA A 260 14.78 5.92 3.00
N MET A 261 13.83 5.46 3.83
CA MET A 261 14.00 5.32 5.27
C MET A 261 14.99 4.17 5.60
N ALA A 262 14.81 3.01 4.98
CA ALA A 262 15.67 1.84 5.17
C ALA A 262 17.15 2.15 4.82
N ALA A 263 17.40 2.83 3.70
CA ALA A 263 18.73 3.23 3.25
C ALA A 263 19.49 4.15 4.24
N ARG A 264 18.77 4.83 5.12
CA ARG A 264 19.34 5.64 6.21
C ARG A 264 19.61 4.84 7.49
N GLY A 265 19.32 3.56 7.48
CA GLY A 265 19.49 2.67 8.63
C GLY A 265 18.50 2.93 9.77
N ALA A 266 17.46 3.76 9.54
CA ALA A 266 16.47 4.07 10.56
C ALA A 266 15.10 4.30 9.95
N PHE A 267 14.14 3.47 10.35
CA PHE A 267 12.73 3.74 10.14
C PHE A 267 12.26 4.76 11.20
N THR A 268 11.99 5.98 10.80
CA THR A 268 11.56 7.07 11.70
C THR A 268 10.41 7.87 11.13
N ALA A 269 9.48 8.25 11.98
CA ALA A 269 8.40 9.19 11.66
C ALA A 269 8.82 10.67 11.85
N ARG A 270 10.05 10.93 12.28
CA ARG A 270 10.57 12.30 12.57
C ARG A 270 11.88 12.58 11.83
N PRO A 271 11.92 12.49 10.48
CA PRO A 271 13.09 12.89 9.72
C PRO A 271 13.29 14.40 9.78
N ALA A 272 14.53 14.87 9.69
CA ALA A 272 14.80 16.30 9.52
C ALA A 272 14.15 16.81 8.20
N PRO A 273 13.74 18.11 8.12
CA PRO A 273 13.04 18.63 6.93
C PRO A 273 13.77 18.43 5.60
N GLN A 274 15.11 18.54 5.62
CA GLN A 274 15.93 18.30 4.41
C GLN A 274 15.93 16.81 4.01
N GLU A 275 15.98 15.90 4.99
CA GLU A 275 15.91 14.46 4.76
C GLU A 275 14.53 14.09 4.23
N LEU A 276 13.48 14.64 4.84
CA LEU A 276 12.09 14.42 4.40
C LEU A 276 11.90 14.84 2.94
N ARG A 277 12.45 16.02 2.55
CA ARG A 277 12.40 16.47 1.16
C ARG A 277 13.09 15.49 0.21
N ALA A 278 14.26 14.97 0.57
CA ALA A 278 14.98 13.98 -0.24
C ALA A 278 14.22 12.65 -0.33
N MET A 279 13.59 12.20 0.75
CA MET A 279 12.74 10.99 0.76
C MET A 279 11.53 11.15 -0.15
N LEU A 280 10.82 12.28 -0.07
CA LEU A 280 9.66 12.57 -0.92
C LEU A 280 10.04 12.68 -2.40
N ALA A 281 11.19 13.32 -2.71
CA ALA A 281 11.69 13.42 -4.08
C ALA A 281 11.97 12.03 -4.66
N PHE A 282 12.66 11.18 -3.93
CA PHE A 282 12.92 9.81 -4.35
C PHE A 282 11.63 8.99 -4.50
N ALA A 283 10.69 9.09 -3.56
CA ALA A 283 9.39 8.44 -3.66
C ALA A 283 8.62 8.89 -4.92
N SER A 284 8.71 10.19 -5.28
CA SER A 284 8.12 10.72 -6.51
C SER A 284 8.80 10.18 -7.77
N GLU A 285 10.13 10.00 -7.78
CA GLU A 285 10.87 9.36 -8.88
C GLU A 285 10.42 7.92 -9.09
N VAL A 286 10.26 7.15 -7.99
CA VAL A 286 9.79 5.76 -8.03
C VAL A 286 8.36 5.68 -8.57
N ALA A 287 7.46 6.55 -8.10
CA ALA A 287 6.08 6.61 -8.60
C ALA A 287 6.01 6.98 -10.09
N ALA A 288 6.81 7.97 -10.53
CA ALA A 288 6.88 8.39 -11.93
C ALA A 288 7.40 7.25 -12.83
N SER A 289 8.36 6.45 -12.35
CA SER A 289 8.86 5.31 -13.11
C SER A 289 7.79 4.27 -13.41
N VAL A 290 6.84 4.06 -12.49
CA VAL A 290 5.68 3.19 -12.72
C VAL A 290 4.72 3.81 -13.72
N CYS A 291 4.47 5.12 -13.63
CA CYS A 291 3.58 5.80 -14.57
C CYS A 291 4.05 5.74 -16.03
N ALA A 292 5.35 5.59 -16.29
CA ALA A 292 5.92 5.51 -17.62
C ALA A 292 5.75 4.16 -18.34
N HIS A 293 5.17 3.14 -17.69
CA HIS A 293 5.05 1.77 -18.19
C HIS A 293 3.66 1.19 -17.98
N ALA A 294 3.32 0.14 -18.74
CA ALA A 294 2.04 -0.55 -18.59
C ALA A 294 1.92 -1.40 -17.32
N GLY A 295 3.04 -1.71 -16.64
CA GLY A 295 3.08 -2.51 -15.40
C GLY A 295 3.07 -1.65 -14.14
N THR A 296 2.95 -2.32 -12.98
CA THR A 296 2.96 -1.67 -11.65
C THR A 296 4.34 -1.71 -10.96
N GLU A 297 5.37 -2.14 -11.66
CA GLU A 297 6.70 -2.36 -11.10
C GLU A 297 7.66 -1.19 -11.39
N PRO A 298 8.39 -0.68 -10.39
CA PRO A 298 9.33 0.41 -10.63
C PRO A 298 10.53 -0.06 -11.47
N SER A 299 11.02 0.85 -12.30
CA SER A 299 12.22 0.68 -13.14
C SER A 299 13.38 1.58 -12.73
N VAL A 300 13.37 2.05 -11.49
CA VAL A 300 14.45 2.92 -10.95
C VAL A 300 15.62 2.07 -10.53
N PRO A 301 16.88 2.48 -10.87
CA PRO A 301 18.07 1.80 -10.38
C PRO A 301 18.15 1.79 -8.86
N VAL A 302 18.58 0.67 -8.28
CA VAL A 302 18.89 0.58 -6.85
C VAL A 302 20.00 1.59 -6.55
N ARG A 303 19.75 2.54 -5.66
CA ARG A 303 20.81 3.42 -5.15
C ARG A 303 21.63 2.61 -4.14
N GLY A 304 22.82 2.27 -4.52
CA GLY A 304 23.78 1.60 -3.63
C GLY A 304 24.21 2.46 -2.45
#